data_5044d678aed7748a807aa875cf7b22db
#
_entry.id   5044d678aed7748a807aa875cf7b22db
#
_cell.length_a   1.000
_cell.length_b   1.000
_cell.length_c   1.000
_cell.angle_alpha   90.00
_cell.angle_beta   90.00
_cell.angle_gamma   90.00
#
_symmetry.space_group_name_H-M   'P 1'
#
loop_
_entity.id
_entity.type
_entity.pdbx_description
1 polymer ?
#
loop_
_entity_poly.entity_id
_entity_poly.type
_entity_poly.pdbx_seq_one_letter_code
_entity_poly.pdbx_strand_id
1 'polypeptide(L)'
;MKVSKRKSFKKILSGVVITLAFTGMALASTQGKKIATVTIPQTPEQYAGDPQPLTATQCAQCHTGQFQNLKGNGGRHRFSCQNCHNLFHAYNPRKGNWDAIMPACSSCHETPHGPKISECSSCHANPHAPRKITATPQLVTACFDCHGSVRDQLVTYPSKHTKVACSTCHTSHGFKPSCFTCHKPHVEGQKLPTCLQCHPVHQPRQITLGKDVPSSTCGSCHAKVFIKLLRNTSKHRTLACVTCHKDKHRYVPQCTDCHGKPHKPSFHEKFPRCLSCHIDVHDLPVMSFESKKK
;
A
#
# COMPACT_ATOMS: atom_id res chain seq x y z
N MET A 1 27.71 29.15 15.56
CA MET A 1 29.04 29.62 15.12
C MET A 1 30.03 28.48 15.25
N LYS A 2 30.42 27.84 14.14
CA LYS A 2 31.67 27.04 14.02
C LYS A 2 32.11 27.13 12.57
N VAL A 3 33.23 27.81 12.39
CA VAL A 3 33.87 28.14 11.13
C VAL A 3 34.63 26.89 10.65
N SER A 4 34.38 26.44 9.44
CA SER A 4 35.11 25.38 8.80
C SER A 4 36.29 25.92 8.02
N LYS A 5 37.49 25.48 8.36
CA LYS A 5 38.76 25.87 7.77
C LYS A 5 38.97 25.23 6.40
N ARG A 6 39.14 26.04 5.37
CA ARG A 6 39.62 25.62 4.04
C ARG A 6 41.12 25.29 4.12
N LYS A 7 41.50 24.07 3.69
CA LYS A 7 42.93 23.71 3.45
C LYS A 7 43.32 24.13 2.05
N SER A 8 44.33 24.97 1.97
CA SER A 8 44.98 25.41 0.76
C SER A 8 46.00 24.34 0.31
N PHE A 9 45.90 23.89 -0.94
CA PHE A 9 46.89 22.99 -1.56
C PHE A 9 47.91 23.84 -2.33
N LYS A 10 49.15 23.88 -1.86
CA LYS A 10 50.31 24.48 -2.55
C LYS A 10 50.72 23.60 -3.73
N LYS A 11 50.79 24.21 -4.91
CA LYS A 11 51.38 23.61 -6.11
C LYS A 11 52.91 23.63 -6.00
N ILE A 12 53.53 22.49 -6.08
CA ILE A 12 54.99 22.35 -6.25
C ILE A 12 55.25 22.30 -7.78
N LEU A 13 55.96 23.31 -8.25
CA LEU A 13 56.53 23.34 -9.60
C LEU A 13 57.86 22.54 -9.58
N SER A 14 57.90 21.42 -10.26
CA SER A 14 59.19 20.76 -10.63
C SER A 14 59.47 21.03 -12.08
N GLY A 15 60.53 21.81 -12.31
CA GLY A 15 61.07 22.06 -13.63
C GLY A 15 61.77 20.81 -14.17
N VAL A 16 61.42 20.43 -15.38
CA VAL A 16 62.18 19.43 -16.17
C VAL A 16 62.76 20.18 -17.35
N VAL A 17 64.10 20.24 -17.39
CA VAL A 17 64.90 20.72 -18.53
C VAL A 17 64.86 19.62 -19.60
N ILE A 18 64.29 19.88 -20.77
CA ILE A 18 64.32 18.98 -21.90
C ILE A 18 65.32 19.51 -22.89
N THR A 19 66.42 18.77 -23.04
CA THR A 19 67.44 18.92 -24.09
C THR A 19 66.87 18.57 -25.45
N LEU A 20 66.88 19.52 -26.37
CA LEU A 20 66.48 19.31 -27.77
C LEU A 20 67.59 18.53 -28.53
N ALA A 21 67.25 17.30 -28.89
CA ALA A 21 68.01 16.59 -29.93
C ALA A 21 67.26 16.69 -31.26
N PHE A 22 67.88 17.40 -32.24
CA PHE A 22 67.38 17.46 -33.60
C PHE A 22 67.71 16.13 -34.28
N THR A 23 66.72 15.34 -34.62
CA THR A 23 66.82 14.23 -35.54
C THR A 23 65.77 14.39 -36.64
N GLY A 24 66.25 14.15 -37.86
CA GLY A 24 65.68 14.47 -39.14
C GLY A 24 64.22 14.14 -39.36
N MET A 25 63.48 15.10 -39.89
CA MET A 25 62.15 14.95 -40.44
C MET A 25 62.12 14.10 -41.68
N ALA A 26 61.69 12.86 -41.55
CA ALA A 26 61.19 12.10 -42.70
C ALA A 26 59.76 12.58 -43.01
N LEU A 27 59.57 13.18 -44.18
CA LEU A 27 58.25 13.55 -44.71
C LEU A 27 57.45 12.26 -44.98
N ALA A 28 56.61 11.87 -43.98
CA ALA A 28 55.61 10.83 -44.22
C ALA A 28 54.50 11.44 -45.09
N SER A 29 54.43 11.03 -46.34
CA SER A 29 53.33 11.30 -47.26
C SER A 29 52.00 10.78 -46.58
N THR A 30 51.12 11.67 -46.14
CA THR A 30 49.77 11.31 -45.77
C THR A 30 49.01 10.93 -47.04
N GLN A 31 48.95 9.62 -47.32
CA GLN A 31 47.98 9.10 -48.26
C GLN A 31 46.58 9.39 -47.68
N GLY A 32 45.91 10.38 -48.24
CA GLY A 32 44.52 10.67 -47.94
C GLY A 32 43.67 9.41 -48.13
N LYS A 33 43.13 8.92 -47.04
CA LYS A 33 42.19 7.79 -47.03
C LYS A 33 41.00 8.21 -47.91
N LYS A 34 40.93 7.67 -49.15
CA LYS A 34 39.77 7.90 -50.01
C LYS A 34 38.55 7.39 -49.30
N ILE A 35 37.68 8.29 -48.88
CA ILE A 35 36.36 7.93 -48.35
C ILE A 35 35.62 7.27 -49.49
N ALA A 36 35.34 5.98 -49.39
CA ALA A 36 34.51 5.28 -50.33
C ALA A 36 33.15 5.97 -50.41
N THR A 37 32.81 6.51 -51.56
CA THR A 37 31.48 7.06 -51.80
C THR A 37 30.51 5.89 -51.81
N VAL A 38 29.74 5.78 -50.72
CA VAL A 38 28.66 4.81 -50.65
C VAL A 38 27.54 5.32 -51.53
N THR A 39 27.38 4.69 -52.70
CA THR A 39 26.23 4.94 -53.57
C THR A 39 25.02 4.24 -52.94
N ILE A 40 24.17 4.98 -52.28
CA ILE A 40 22.89 4.45 -51.74
C ILE A 40 21.97 4.28 -52.96
N PRO A 41 21.49 3.07 -53.29
CA PRO A 41 20.53 2.87 -54.35
C PRO A 41 19.25 3.65 -53.98
N GLN A 42 18.92 4.64 -54.80
CA GLN A 42 17.65 5.32 -54.66
C GLN A 42 16.58 4.45 -55.34
N THR A 43 15.65 3.92 -54.58
CA THR A 43 14.46 3.28 -55.10
C THR A 43 13.32 4.31 -55.11
N PRO A 44 12.92 4.81 -56.27
CA PRO A 44 11.87 5.81 -56.42
C PRO A 44 10.56 5.40 -55.74
N GLU A 45 10.30 4.10 -55.66
CA GLU A 45 9.12 3.49 -55.02
C GLU A 45 9.02 3.79 -53.53
N GLN A 46 10.11 4.06 -52.83
CA GLN A 46 10.08 4.41 -51.40
C GLN A 46 9.43 5.76 -51.12
N TYR A 47 9.36 6.61 -52.10
CA TYR A 47 8.81 7.96 -52.00
C TYR A 47 7.50 8.14 -52.83
N ALA A 48 7.03 7.08 -53.48
CA ALA A 48 5.83 7.12 -54.35
C ALA A 48 4.52 7.05 -53.60
N GLY A 49 4.53 6.65 -52.34
CA GLY A 49 3.31 6.52 -51.50
C GLY A 49 3.16 7.65 -50.50
N ASP A 50 1.93 7.95 -50.16
CA ASP A 50 1.60 8.91 -49.07
C ASP A 50 2.12 8.36 -47.76
N PRO A 51 2.68 9.25 -46.91
CA PRO A 51 3.11 8.85 -45.55
C PRO A 51 1.95 8.30 -44.74
N GLN A 52 2.12 7.07 -44.25
CA GLN A 52 1.12 6.48 -43.37
C GLN A 52 1.31 6.96 -41.91
N PRO A 53 0.22 7.13 -41.14
CA PRO A 53 0.33 7.49 -39.75
C PRO A 53 1.19 6.48 -38.96
N LEU A 54 2.05 6.97 -38.09
CA LEU A 54 2.90 6.11 -37.26
C LEU A 54 2.05 5.24 -36.32
N THR A 55 2.38 3.97 -36.26
CA THR A 55 1.77 3.03 -35.33
C THR A 55 2.29 3.24 -33.90
N ALA A 56 1.55 2.81 -32.90
CA ALA A 56 1.99 2.85 -31.51
C ALA A 56 3.30 2.06 -31.28
N THR A 57 3.53 0.98 -32.03
CA THR A 57 4.77 0.18 -31.95
C THR A 57 5.97 0.90 -32.54
N GLN A 58 5.78 1.71 -33.58
CA GLN A 58 6.84 2.56 -34.13
C GLN A 58 7.22 3.68 -33.14
N CYS A 59 6.26 4.31 -32.51
CA CYS A 59 6.51 5.28 -31.42
C CYS A 59 7.27 4.63 -30.26
N ALA A 60 6.95 3.38 -29.95
CA ALA A 60 7.55 2.62 -28.85
C ALA A 60 9.03 2.34 -29.03
N GLN A 61 9.57 2.40 -30.25
CA GLN A 61 11.01 2.22 -30.50
C GLN A 61 11.86 3.26 -29.74
N CYS A 62 11.36 4.48 -29.61
CA CYS A 62 12.00 5.56 -28.84
C CYS A 62 11.28 5.82 -27.51
N HIS A 63 9.95 5.67 -27.44
CA HIS A 63 9.12 5.96 -26.29
C HIS A 63 8.65 4.68 -25.56
N THR A 64 9.58 3.74 -25.32
CA THR A 64 9.30 2.42 -24.74
C THR A 64 8.59 2.54 -23.38
N GLY A 65 9.00 3.47 -22.52
CA GLY A 65 8.43 3.67 -21.20
C GLY A 65 6.95 4.07 -21.24
N GLN A 66 6.61 5.01 -22.11
CA GLN A 66 5.23 5.49 -22.31
C GLN A 66 4.35 4.36 -22.88
N PHE A 67 4.86 3.63 -23.85
CA PHE A 67 4.15 2.48 -24.42
C PHE A 67 3.87 1.40 -23.37
N GLN A 68 4.87 1.03 -22.55
CA GLN A 68 4.67 0.03 -21.48
C GLN A 68 3.69 0.52 -20.40
N ASN A 69 3.73 1.79 -20.07
CA ASN A 69 2.78 2.40 -19.14
C ASN A 69 1.34 2.31 -19.69
N LEU A 70 1.11 2.67 -20.95
CA LEU A 70 -0.18 2.52 -21.60
C LEU A 70 -0.62 1.05 -21.67
N LYS A 71 0.28 0.16 -22.07
CA LYS A 71 0.02 -1.29 -22.14
C LYS A 71 -0.43 -1.86 -20.80
N GLY A 72 0.27 -1.52 -19.71
CA GLY A 72 -0.01 -2.04 -18.37
C GLY A 72 -1.12 -1.30 -17.62
N ASN A 73 -1.14 0.02 -17.67
CA ASN A 73 -1.93 0.88 -16.80
C ASN A 73 -2.79 1.93 -17.53
N GLY A 74 -2.80 1.93 -18.87
CA GLY A 74 -3.49 2.94 -19.68
C GLY A 74 -5.02 2.87 -19.62
N GLY A 75 -5.58 1.73 -19.22
CA GLY A 75 -7.04 1.57 -19.23
C GLY A 75 -7.64 1.79 -20.62
N ARG A 76 -8.58 2.70 -20.75
CA ARG A 76 -9.20 3.10 -22.03
C ARG A 76 -8.30 3.98 -22.90
N HIS A 77 -7.19 4.52 -22.40
CA HIS A 77 -6.22 5.31 -23.17
C HIS A 77 -5.36 4.47 -24.13
N ARG A 78 -5.63 3.18 -24.29
CA ARG A 78 -4.93 2.29 -25.23
C ARG A 78 -5.41 2.49 -26.66
N PHE A 79 -5.34 3.70 -27.15
CA PHE A 79 -5.61 4.09 -28.53
C PHE A 79 -4.34 4.65 -29.18
N SER A 80 -4.44 5.13 -30.44
CA SER A 80 -3.27 5.69 -31.13
C SER A 80 -2.68 6.88 -30.37
N CYS A 81 -1.34 6.93 -30.32
CA CYS A 81 -0.61 8.05 -29.70
C CYS A 81 -1.03 9.40 -30.31
N GLN A 82 -1.36 9.40 -31.59
CA GLN A 82 -1.77 10.58 -32.36
C GLN A 82 -3.11 11.15 -31.95
N ASN A 83 -3.94 10.38 -31.25
CA ASN A 83 -5.21 10.90 -30.74
C ASN A 83 -5.01 11.93 -29.60
N CYS A 84 -3.86 11.88 -28.93
CA CYS A 84 -3.45 12.86 -27.95
C CYS A 84 -2.33 13.77 -28.45
N HIS A 85 -1.35 13.21 -29.18
CA HIS A 85 -0.19 13.91 -29.65
C HIS A 85 -0.34 14.24 -31.14
N ASN A 86 -0.92 15.39 -31.45
CA ASN A 86 -1.05 15.89 -32.81
C ASN A 86 0.19 16.68 -33.29
N LEU A 87 1.05 17.09 -32.35
CA LEU A 87 2.32 17.77 -32.62
C LEU A 87 3.48 16.93 -32.09
N PHE A 88 4.23 16.29 -33.02
CA PHE A 88 5.35 15.44 -32.67
C PHE A 88 6.63 16.25 -32.48
N HIS A 89 7.37 15.96 -31.41
CA HIS A 89 8.68 16.55 -31.09
C HIS A 89 8.69 18.08 -31.08
N ALA A 90 7.53 18.70 -30.83
CA ALA A 90 7.34 20.15 -30.82
C ALA A 90 7.78 20.81 -29.50
N TYR A 91 8.03 20.03 -28.47
CA TYR A 91 8.48 20.56 -27.19
C TYR A 91 9.86 21.18 -27.28
N ASN A 92 9.94 22.42 -26.86
CA ASN A 92 11.20 23.15 -26.77
C ASN A 92 11.39 23.67 -25.33
N PRO A 93 12.32 23.07 -24.56
CA PRO A 93 12.54 23.46 -23.16
C PRO A 93 12.97 24.92 -22.99
N ARG A 94 13.59 25.53 -24.02
CA ARG A 94 13.98 26.95 -23.98
C ARG A 94 12.77 27.89 -24.13
N LYS A 95 11.71 27.44 -24.78
CA LYS A 95 10.47 28.21 -24.97
C LYS A 95 9.45 27.93 -23.87
N GLY A 96 9.63 26.85 -23.08
CA GLY A 96 8.70 26.45 -22.04
C GLY A 96 7.27 26.16 -22.57
N ASN A 97 7.16 25.69 -23.83
CA ASN A 97 5.89 25.53 -24.52
C ASN A 97 5.15 24.21 -24.21
N TRP A 98 5.42 23.63 -23.03
CA TRP A 98 4.82 22.34 -22.63
C TRP A 98 3.29 22.42 -22.65
N ASP A 99 2.72 23.40 -21.95
CA ASP A 99 1.25 23.53 -21.81
C ASP A 99 0.54 23.84 -23.13
N ALA A 100 1.27 24.41 -24.10
CA ALA A 100 0.72 24.71 -25.42
C ALA A 100 0.62 23.49 -26.34
N ILE A 101 1.42 22.44 -26.07
CA ILE A 101 1.49 21.24 -26.94
C ILE A 101 0.96 19.97 -26.29
N MET A 102 0.83 19.96 -24.96
CA MET A 102 0.25 18.82 -24.26
C MET A 102 -1.27 18.92 -24.25
N PRO A 103 -1.97 17.83 -24.59
CA PRO A 103 -3.44 17.85 -24.55
C PRO A 103 -3.95 18.00 -23.13
N ALA A 104 -4.89 18.89 -22.92
CA ALA A 104 -5.58 19.02 -21.64
C ALA A 104 -6.51 17.83 -21.40
N CYS A 105 -6.55 17.32 -20.19
CA CYS A 105 -7.46 16.24 -19.82
C CYS A 105 -8.92 16.60 -20.06
N SER A 106 -9.27 17.88 -19.85
CA SER A 106 -10.61 18.47 -20.08
C SER A 106 -11.06 18.46 -21.54
N SER A 107 -10.14 18.21 -22.49
CA SER A 107 -10.53 18.08 -23.91
C SER A 107 -11.40 16.83 -24.18
N CYS A 108 -11.35 15.83 -23.31
CA CYS A 108 -12.09 14.58 -23.42
C CYS A 108 -12.85 14.20 -22.15
N HIS A 109 -12.41 14.73 -21.00
CA HIS A 109 -13.01 14.44 -19.71
C HIS A 109 -13.70 15.66 -19.12
N GLU A 110 -14.92 15.48 -18.68
CA GLU A 110 -15.56 16.39 -17.74
C GLU A 110 -14.92 16.24 -16.35
N THR A 111 -15.54 16.72 -15.30
CA THR A 111 -15.07 16.61 -13.92
C THR A 111 -15.61 15.34 -13.23
N PRO A 112 -15.03 14.14 -13.48
CA PRO A 112 -15.59 12.87 -13.02
C PRO A 112 -15.62 12.74 -11.49
N HIS A 113 -14.80 13.53 -10.80
CA HIS A 113 -14.72 13.59 -9.33
C HIS A 113 -15.43 14.82 -8.75
N GLY A 114 -16.19 15.54 -9.56
CA GLY A 114 -16.87 16.78 -9.18
C GLY A 114 -15.94 18.01 -9.21
N PRO A 115 -16.53 19.22 -9.07
CA PRO A 115 -15.81 20.48 -9.28
C PRO A 115 -14.74 20.78 -8.24
N LYS A 116 -14.76 20.12 -7.08
CA LYS A 116 -13.76 20.32 -6.03
C LYS A 116 -12.41 19.68 -6.34
N ILE A 117 -12.36 18.70 -7.25
CA ILE A 117 -11.16 17.98 -7.65
C ILE A 117 -10.92 18.23 -9.15
N SER A 118 -10.42 19.40 -9.47
CA SER A 118 -10.17 19.85 -10.85
C SER A 118 -8.75 19.60 -11.33
N GLU A 119 -7.77 19.56 -10.40
CA GLU A 119 -6.35 19.38 -10.71
C GLU A 119 -6.02 17.90 -10.94
N CYS A 120 -6.32 17.41 -12.13
CA CYS A 120 -6.16 15.99 -12.52
C CYS A 120 -4.74 15.46 -12.30
N SER A 121 -3.73 16.26 -12.65
CA SER A 121 -2.30 15.92 -12.55
C SER A 121 -1.82 15.73 -11.12
N SER A 122 -2.50 16.28 -10.14
CA SER A 122 -2.18 16.09 -8.71
C SER A 122 -2.28 14.62 -8.27
N CYS A 123 -3.18 13.88 -8.89
CA CYS A 123 -3.38 12.44 -8.63
C CYS A 123 -2.92 11.59 -9.81
N HIS A 124 -3.27 11.98 -11.03
CA HIS A 124 -2.95 11.29 -12.27
C HIS A 124 -1.65 11.83 -12.87
N ALA A 125 -0.55 11.76 -12.11
CA ALA A 125 0.74 12.34 -12.49
C ALA A 125 1.33 11.79 -13.81
N ASN A 126 0.88 10.62 -14.27
CA ASN A 126 1.32 10.03 -15.51
C ASN A 126 0.10 9.74 -16.42
N PRO A 127 -0.14 10.54 -17.46
CA PRO A 127 -1.27 10.33 -18.39
C PRO A 127 -1.19 9.02 -19.17
N HIS A 128 0.00 8.44 -19.33
CA HIS A 128 0.20 7.12 -19.93
C HIS A 128 -0.08 5.95 -18.97
N ALA A 129 -0.24 6.26 -17.67
CA ALA A 129 -0.61 5.27 -16.65
C ALA A 129 -1.66 5.88 -15.70
N PRO A 130 -2.81 6.36 -16.19
CA PRO A 130 -3.77 7.14 -15.39
C PRO A 130 -4.36 6.32 -14.24
N ARG A 131 -4.35 5.00 -14.34
CA ARG A 131 -4.84 4.10 -13.28
C ARG A 131 -3.82 3.90 -12.15
N LYS A 132 -2.56 4.32 -12.34
CA LYS A 132 -1.50 4.20 -11.34
C LYS A 132 -1.39 5.51 -10.57
N ILE A 133 -2.19 5.65 -9.53
CA ILE A 133 -2.13 6.81 -8.64
C ILE A 133 -1.19 6.47 -7.50
N THR A 134 -0.07 7.21 -7.40
CA THR A 134 0.90 7.07 -6.32
C THR A 134 0.46 7.96 -5.16
N ALA A 135 0.33 7.39 -3.97
CA ALA A 135 0.00 8.14 -2.77
C ALA A 135 1.23 8.95 -2.32
N THR A 136 1.09 10.27 -2.31
CA THR A 136 2.10 11.20 -1.80
C THR A 136 1.60 11.88 -0.53
N PRO A 137 2.49 12.39 0.34
CA PRO A 137 2.07 13.14 1.53
C PRO A 137 1.15 14.34 1.21
N GLN A 138 1.35 14.97 0.06
CA GLN A 138 0.55 16.10 -0.41
C GLN A 138 -0.90 15.73 -0.73
N LEU A 139 -1.17 14.46 -1.07
CA LEU A 139 -2.50 13.96 -1.37
C LEU A 139 -3.33 13.57 -0.14
N VAL A 140 -2.74 13.63 1.06
CA VAL A 140 -3.43 13.13 2.28
C VAL A 140 -4.75 13.87 2.55
N THR A 141 -4.79 15.17 2.33
CA THR A 141 -6.02 15.97 2.52
C THR A 141 -7.08 15.58 1.50
N ALA A 142 -6.70 15.39 0.23
CA ALA A 142 -7.60 14.96 -0.84
C ALA A 142 -8.14 13.53 -0.64
N CYS A 143 -7.42 12.67 0.08
CA CYS A 143 -7.93 11.33 0.42
C CYS A 143 -9.25 11.40 1.20
N PHE A 144 -9.40 12.39 2.08
CA PHE A 144 -10.55 12.54 2.94
C PHE A 144 -11.80 13.07 2.24
N ASP A 145 -11.66 13.65 1.05
CA ASP A 145 -12.81 14.08 0.25
C ASP A 145 -13.65 12.87 -0.19
N CYS A 146 -13.01 11.72 -0.40
CA CYS A 146 -13.69 10.46 -0.73
C CYS A 146 -13.73 9.47 0.46
N HIS A 147 -12.74 9.50 1.34
CA HIS A 147 -12.59 8.58 2.47
C HIS A 147 -12.83 9.26 3.84
N GLY A 148 -13.86 10.12 3.93
CA GLY A 148 -14.21 10.85 5.16
C GLY A 148 -14.48 9.94 6.35
N SER A 149 -15.16 8.82 6.15
CA SER A 149 -15.42 7.84 7.21
C SER A 149 -14.14 7.22 7.80
N VAL A 150 -13.10 7.07 7.01
CA VAL A 150 -11.78 6.60 7.48
C VAL A 150 -11.13 7.64 8.38
N ARG A 151 -11.21 8.92 7.98
CA ARG A 151 -10.75 10.02 8.83
C ARG A 151 -11.45 10.01 10.18
N ASP A 152 -12.79 9.86 10.16
CA ASP A 152 -13.60 9.88 11.37
C ASP A 152 -13.26 8.72 12.31
N GLN A 153 -12.99 7.52 11.77
CA GLN A 153 -12.51 6.37 12.54
C GLN A 153 -11.16 6.67 13.22
N LEU A 154 -10.21 7.24 12.48
CA LEU A 154 -8.89 7.58 13.00
C LEU A 154 -8.94 8.65 14.09
N VAL A 155 -9.83 9.64 13.93
CA VAL A 155 -10.00 10.74 14.89
C VAL A 155 -10.73 10.25 16.14
N THR A 156 -11.82 9.50 15.97
CA THR A 156 -12.65 9.01 17.08
C THR A 156 -11.94 7.94 17.91
N TYR A 157 -11.13 7.11 17.26
CA TYR A 157 -10.45 5.98 17.90
C TYR A 157 -8.93 6.04 17.72
N PRO A 158 -8.26 7.02 18.34
CA PRO A 158 -6.84 7.25 18.13
C PRO A 158 -5.99 6.06 18.55
N SER A 159 -4.97 5.78 17.75
CA SER A 159 -4.01 4.69 17.95
C SER A 159 -2.63 5.11 17.46
N LYS A 160 -1.65 4.21 17.45
CA LYS A 160 -0.36 4.48 16.80
C LYS A 160 -0.52 4.68 15.29
N HIS A 161 -1.54 4.08 14.65
CA HIS A 161 -1.83 4.26 13.24
C HIS A 161 -2.24 5.70 12.89
N THR A 162 -2.83 6.45 13.82
CA THR A 162 -3.19 7.86 13.58
C THR A 162 -1.98 8.79 13.45
N LYS A 163 -0.80 8.33 13.90
CA LYS A 163 0.46 9.07 13.83
C LYS A 163 1.28 8.74 12.57
N VAL A 164 0.78 7.83 11.73
CA VAL A 164 1.45 7.38 10.52
C VAL A 164 0.75 7.98 9.32
N ALA A 165 1.51 8.53 8.38
CA ALA A 165 0.95 9.08 7.14
C ALA A 165 0.26 7.99 6.32
N CYS A 166 -0.88 8.32 5.69
CA CYS A 166 -1.64 7.37 4.86
C CYS A 166 -0.75 6.72 3.77
N SER A 167 0.14 7.51 3.17
CA SER A 167 1.09 7.07 2.14
C SER A 167 2.15 6.08 2.64
N THR A 168 2.37 5.97 3.96
CA THR A 168 3.28 4.95 4.51
C THR A 168 2.69 3.54 4.34
N CYS A 169 1.38 3.42 4.46
CA CYS A 169 0.66 2.16 4.28
C CYS A 169 0.13 2.01 2.85
N HIS A 170 -0.47 3.06 2.29
CA HIS A 170 -1.07 3.07 0.97
C HIS A 170 -0.11 3.74 -0.03
N THR A 171 0.81 2.96 -0.61
CA THR A 171 1.80 3.47 -1.58
C THR A 171 1.19 3.79 -2.94
N SER A 172 0.01 3.29 -3.23
CA SER A 172 -0.80 3.63 -4.41
C SER A 172 -2.28 3.45 -4.10
N HIS A 173 -3.14 4.12 -4.87
CA HIS A 173 -4.59 3.99 -4.72
C HIS A 173 -5.04 2.53 -4.95
N GLY A 174 -5.86 2.02 -4.03
CA GLY A 174 -6.32 0.64 -4.05
C GLY A 174 -5.33 -0.38 -3.47
N PHE A 175 -4.08 -0.02 -3.20
CA PHE A 175 -3.14 -0.90 -2.55
C PHE A 175 -3.49 -1.08 -1.06
N LYS A 176 -3.55 -2.34 -0.63
CA LYS A 176 -3.79 -2.75 0.77
C LYS A 176 -2.53 -3.47 1.26
N PRO A 177 -1.76 -2.87 2.19
CA PRO A 177 -0.54 -3.51 2.68
C PRO A 177 -0.85 -4.72 3.55
N SER A 178 0.09 -5.64 3.64
CA SER A 178 0.02 -6.72 4.61
C SER A 178 0.31 -6.20 6.01
N CYS A 179 -0.47 -6.63 7.00
CA CYS A 179 -0.20 -6.32 8.41
C CYS A 179 1.18 -6.84 8.85
N PHE A 180 1.63 -7.95 8.27
CA PHE A 180 2.92 -8.57 8.59
C PHE A 180 4.14 -7.78 8.13
N THR A 181 3.95 -6.74 7.33
CA THR A 181 5.04 -5.80 6.99
C THR A 181 5.59 -5.11 8.24
N CYS A 182 4.73 -4.88 9.25
CA CYS A 182 5.08 -4.17 10.48
C CYS A 182 4.76 -4.96 11.76
N HIS A 183 3.81 -5.90 11.69
CA HIS A 183 3.33 -6.67 12.85
C HIS A 183 3.71 -8.14 12.77
N LYS A 184 3.98 -8.72 13.94
CA LYS A 184 4.15 -10.17 14.08
C LYS A 184 2.77 -10.83 14.30
N PRO A 185 2.56 -12.07 13.80
CA PRO A 185 1.36 -12.82 14.08
C PRO A 185 1.27 -13.17 15.58
N HIS A 186 0.05 -13.29 16.12
CA HIS A 186 -0.17 -13.72 17.50
C HIS A 186 0.09 -15.21 17.69
N VAL A 187 -0.12 -16.00 16.64
CA VAL A 187 0.14 -17.44 16.62
C VAL A 187 0.85 -17.79 15.31
N GLU A 188 1.66 -18.82 15.35
CA GLU A 188 2.34 -19.33 14.16
C GLU A 188 1.32 -19.77 13.10
N GLY A 189 1.61 -19.50 11.83
CA GLY A 189 0.73 -19.82 10.71
C GLY A 189 -0.52 -18.93 10.56
N GLN A 190 -0.68 -17.88 11.37
CA GLN A 190 -1.81 -16.94 11.25
C GLN A 190 -1.78 -16.24 9.88
N LYS A 191 -2.92 -16.26 9.19
CA LYS A 191 -3.09 -15.62 7.88
C LYS A 191 -3.68 -14.21 8.01
N LEU A 192 -3.40 -13.34 7.04
CA LEU A 192 -3.86 -11.95 7.03
C LEU A 192 -5.38 -11.79 7.26
N PRO A 193 -6.27 -12.57 6.62
CA PRO A 193 -7.72 -12.41 6.84
C PRO A 193 -8.16 -12.60 8.29
N THR A 194 -7.45 -13.41 9.08
CA THR A 194 -7.81 -13.63 10.49
C THR A 194 -7.54 -12.43 11.39
N CYS A 195 -6.60 -11.55 10.99
CA CYS A 195 -6.36 -10.30 11.73
C CYS A 195 -7.59 -9.39 11.65
N LEU A 196 -8.20 -9.31 10.47
CA LEU A 196 -9.36 -8.45 10.20
C LEU A 196 -10.66 -8.92 10.87
N GLN A 197 -10.71 -10.16 11.33
CA GLN A 197 -11.84 -10.67 12.12
C GLN A 197 -11.96 -9.97 13.48
N CYS A 198 -10.86 -9.40 13.97
CA CYS A 198 -10.81 -8.74 15.29
C CYS A 198 -10.39 -7.28 15.20
N HIS A 199 -9.51 -6.93 14.24
CA HIS A 199 -8.91 -5.60 14.17
C HIS A 199 -9.37 -4.82 12.94
N PRO A 200 -10.36 -3.91 13.07
CA PRO A 200 -10.64 -2.95 12.00
C PRO A 200 -9.41 -2.07 11.76
N VAL A 201 -8.97 -1.95 10.50
CA VAL A 201 -7.63 -1.43 10.14
C VAL A 201 -7.37 -0.02 10.67
N HIS A 202 -8.35 0.89 10.51
CA HIS A 202 -8.19 2.29 10.87
C HIS A 202 -8.56 2.58 12.34
N GLN A 203 -9.12 1.59 13.04
CA GLN A 203 -9.42 1.65 14.47
C GLN A 203 -9.02 0.35 15.19
N PRO A 204 -7.74 -0.07 15.11
CA PRO A 204 -7.32 -1.43 15.45
C PRO A 204 -7.48 -1.79 16.94
N ARG A 205 -7.71 -0.79 17.79
CA ARG A 205 -8.00 -1.00 19.23
C ARG A 205 -9.48 -1.25 19.51
N GLN A 206 -10.35 -1.03 18.53
CA GLN A 206 -11.77 -1.38 18.61
C GLN A 206 -11.95 -2.85 18.20
N ILE A 207 -11.51 -3.75 19.08
CA ILE A 207 -11.54 -5.18 18.81
C ILE A 207 -12.98 -5.65 18.83
N THR A 208 -13.42 -6.20 17.70
CA THR A 208 -14.72 -6.89 17.55
C THR A 208 -14.47 -8.40 17.43
N LEU A 209 -15.42 -9.19 17.91
CA LEU A 209 -15.30 -10.64 17.88
C LEU A 209 -16.35 -11.20 16.90
N GLY A 210 -15.89 -11.75 15.78
CA GLY A 210 -16.73 -12.50 14.86
C GLY A 210 -17.18 -13.83 15.48
N LYS A 211 -18.32 -14.35 15.04
CA LYS A 211 -18.90 -15.59 15.57
C LYS A 211 -18.01 -16.81 15.37
N ASP A 212 -17.17 -16.78 14.34
CA ASP A 212 -16.34 -17.92 13.90
C ASP A 212 -14.87 -17.82 14.35
N VAL A 213 -14.58 -16.93 15.32
CA VAL A 213 -13.20 -16.79 15.84
C VAL A 213 -12.86 -18.04 16.67
N PRO A 214 -11.81 -18.82 16.29
CA PRO A 214 -11.41 -19.99 17.05
C PRO A 214 -10.97 -19.64 18.47
N SER A 215 -11.33 -20.44 19.45
CA SER A 215 -10.93 -20.24 20.87
C SER A 215 -9.40 -20.25 21.05
N SER A 216 -8.65 -20.97 20.22
CA SER A 216 -7.19 -20.95 20.19
C SER A 216 -6.60 -19.56 19.92
N THR A 217 -7.28 -18.74 19.11
CA THR A 217 -6.89 -17.33 18.88
C THR A 217 -6.95 -16.51 20.17
N CYS A 218 -7.98 -16.73 20.99
CA CYS A 218 -8.09 -16.10 22.31
C CYS A 218 -6.99 -16.59 23.25
N GLY A 219 -6.67 -17.88 23.17
CA GLY A 219 -5.62 -18.54 23.94
C GLY A 219 -4.21 -17.96 23.73
N SER A 220 -3.93 -17.32 22.59
CA SER A 220 -2.64 -16.65 22.35
C SER A 220 -2.33 -15.52 23.34
N CYS A 221 -3.34 -14.85 23.86
CA CYS A 221 -3.21 -13.81 24.89
C CYS A 221 -3.74 -14.28 26.24
N HIS A 222 -4.78 -15.12 26.24
CA HIS A 222 -5.48 -15.60 27.46
C HIS A 222 -5.16 -17.08 27.73
N ALA A 223 -3.88 -17.47 27.63
CA ALA A 223 -3.43 -18.87 27.74
C ALA A 223 -3.92 -19.56 29.03
N LYS A 224 -3.83 -18.88 30.18
CA LYS A 224 -4.23 -19.44 31.47
C LYS A 224 -5.73 -19.77 31.50
N VAL A 225 -6.56 -18.86 31.03
CA VAL A 225 -8.03 -19.00 30.98
C VAL A 225 -8.40 -20.10 29.98
N PHE A 226 -7.78 -20.10 28.80
CA PHE A 226 -8.00 -21.07 27.76
C PHE A 226 -7.71 -22.50 28.24
N ILE A 227 -6.52 -22.72 28.84
CA ILE A 227 -6.14 -24.03 29.37
C ILE A 227 -7.09 -24.46 30.50
N LYS A 228 -7.47 -23.53 31.40
CA LYS A 228 -8.39 -23.81 32.49
C LYS A 228 -9.74 -24.28 31.97
N LEU A 229 -10.31 -23.58 30.98
CA LEU A 229 -11.59 -23.99 30.37
C LEU A 229 -11.48 -25.33 29.65
N LEU A 230 -10.41 -25.61 28.91
CA LEU A 230 -10.21 -26.90 28.25
C LEU A 230 -10.12 -28.08 29.22
N ARG A 231 -9.56 -27.89 30.40
CA ARG A 231 -9.41 -28.90 31.44
C ARG A 231 -10.69 -29.04 32.30
N ASN A 232 -11.59 -28.08 32.24
CA ASN A 232 -12.82 -28.12 33.00
C ASN A 232 -13.71 -29.28 32.58
N THR A 233 -14.39 -29.88 33.51
CA THR A 233 -15.30 -31.01 33.25
C THR A 233 -16.74 -30.60 32.98
N SER A 234 -17.06 -29.31 33.15
CA SER A 234 -18.40 -28.80 32.83
C SER A 234 -18.66 -28.75 31.31
N LYS A 235 -19.94 -28.64 30.93
CA LYS A 235 -20.36 -28.47 29.54
C LYS A 235 -19.78 -27.18 28.90
N HIS A 236 -19.36 -26.19 29.68
CA HIS A 236 -18.77 -24.96 29.17
C HIS A 236 -17.47 -25.19 28.39
N ARG A 237 -16.72 -26.24 28.68
CA ARG A 237 -15.48 -26.59 27.96
C ARG A 237 -15.65 -26.80 26.47
N THR A 238 -16.85 -27.16 26.02
CA THR A 238 -17.16 -27.43 24.62
C THR A 238 -17.60 -26.19 23.85
N LEU A 239 -17.83 -25.06 24.56
CA LEU A 239 -18.27 -23.83 23.96
C LEU A 239 -17.08 -23.01 23.44
N ALA A 240 -17.24 -22.39 22.28
CA ALA A 240 -16.29 -21.41 21.80
C ALA A 240 -16.31 -20.16 22.71
N CYS A 241 -15.15 -19.53 22.92
CA CYS A 241 -15.06 -18.33 23.75
C CYS A 241 -16.05 -17.24 23.30
N VAL A 242 -16.25 -17.09 21.98
CA VAL A 242 -17.18 -16.13 21.39
C VAL A 242 -18.66 -16.44 21.61
N THR A 243 -18.99 -17.64 22.09
CA THR A 243 -20.37 -17.98 22.48
C THR A 243 -20.80 -17.15 23.70
N CYS A 244 -19.87 -16.92 24.62
CA CYS A 244 -20.08 -16.12 25.82
C CYS A 244 -19.61 -14.68 25.61
N HIS A 245 -18.40 -14.49 25.09
CA HIS A 245 -17.81 -13.18 24.83
C HIS A 245 -18.18 -12.68 23.44
N LYS A 246 -19.39 -12.11 23.31
CA LYS A 246 -19.95 -11.68 22.02
C LYS A 246 -19.49 -10.27 21.66
N ASP A 247 -19.38 -10.01 20.36
CA ASP A 247 -19.30 -8.71 19.72
C ASP A 247 -18.06 -7.86 20.06
N LYS A 248 -17.85 -7.54 21.33
CA LYS A 248 -16.77 -6.65 21.77
C LYS A 248 -15.80 -7.34 22.72
N HIS A 249 -14.53 -7.11 22.53
CA HIS A 249 -13.53 -7.50 23.52
C HIS A 249 -13.81 -6.80 24.85
N ARG A 250 -13.69 -7.55 25.95
CA ARG A 250 -14.07 -7.16 27.33
C ARG A 250 -15.56 -7.18 27.63
N TYR A 251 -16.40 -7.63 26.72
CA TYR A 251 -17.78 -7.94 27.08
C TYR A 251 -17.80 -9.17 28.01
N VAL A 252 -18.49 -9.03 29.14
CA VAL A 252 -18.69 -10.11 30.10
C VAL A 252 -20.18 -10.39 30.18
N PRO A 253 -20.66 -11.56 29.74
CA PRO A 253 -22.06 -11.92 29.77
C PRO A 253 -22.52 -12.18 31.21
N GLN A 254 -23.81 -12.04 31.43
CA GLN A 254 -24.43 -12.49 32.67
C GLN A 254 -24.76 -13.99 32.59
N CYS A 255 -24.63 -14.70 33.68
CA CYS A 255 -25.00 -16.12 33.72
C CYS A 255 -26.46 -16.34 33.32
N THR A 256 -27.31 -15.38 33.65
CA THR A 256 -28.75 -15.37 33.36
C THR A 256 -29.09 -15.16 31.88
N ASP A 257 -28.11 -14.78 31.05
CA ASP A 257 -28.33 -14.66 29.59
C ASP A 257 -28.57 -16.04 28.91
N CYS A 258 -28.11 -17.10 29.58
CA CYS A 258 -28.31 -18.48 29.14
C CYS A 258 -28.93 -19.37 30.18
N HIS A 259 -28.74 -19.07 31.47
CA HIS A 259 -29.26 -19.85 32.58
C HIS A 259 -30.40 -19.07 33.28
N GLY A 260 -31.46 -19.78 33.58
CA GLY A 260 -32.47 -19.27 34.55
C GLY A 260 -31.88 -19.19 35.97
N LYS A 261 -32.75 -19.09 36.95
CA LYS A 261 -32.40 -19.15 38.38
C LYS A 261 -32.54 -20.61 38.84
N PRO A 262 -31.51 -21.44 38.77
CA PRO A 262 -31.60 -22.90 38.97
C PRO A 262 -31.80 -23.30 40.44
N HIS A 263 -31.51 -22.40 41.35
CA HIS A 263 -31.67 -22.66 42.79
C HIS A 263 -33.00 -22.10 43.31
N LYS A 264 -33.39 -22.54 44.53
CA LYS A 264 -34.58 -22.00 45.21
C LYS A 264 -34.48 -20.49 45.37
N PRO A 265 -35.60 -19.74 45.33
CA PRO A 265 -35.62 -18.27 45.45
C PRO A 265 -34.84 -17.74 46.67
N SER A 266 -34.97 -18.37 47.82
CA SER A 266 -34.26 -17.99 49.05
C SER A 266 -32.72 -18.02 48.92
N PHE A 267 -32.16 -18.89 48.04
CA PHE A 267 -30.73 -18.89 47.74
C PHE A 267 -30.32 -17.66 46.92
N HIS A 268 -31.14 -17.28 45.94
CA HIS A 268 -30.90 -16.09 45.12
C HIS A 268 -31.05 -14.79 45.88
N GLU A 269 -31.95 -14.75 46.88
CA GLU A 269 -32.07 -13.60 47.79
C GLU A 269 -30.83 -13.44 48.67
N LYS A 270 -30.35 -14.56 49.24
CA LYS A 270 -29.15 -14.55 50.09
C LYS A 270 -27.84 -14.39 49.32
N PHE A 271 -27.77 -14.96 48.13
CA PHE A 271 -26.59 -14.95 47.29
C PHE A 271 -26.95 -14.51 45.86
N PRO A 272 -27.15 -13.20 45.64
CA PRO A 272 -27.61 -12.68 44.32
C PRO A 272 -26.58 -12.82 43.20
N ARG A 273 -25.32 -12.98 43.53
CA ARG A 273 -24.24 -13.14 42.53
C ARG A 273 -23.83 -14.61 42.44
N CYS A 274 -23.98 -15.21 41.25
CA CYS A 274 -23.65 -16.61 40.99
C CYS A 274 -22.19 -16.93 41.34
N LEU A 275 -21.27 -16.02 41.06
CA LEU A 275 -19.84 -16.16 41.33
C LEU A 275 -19.47 -16.12 42.80
N SER A 276 -20.42 -15.85 43.73
CA SER A 276 -20.20 -16.00 45.19
C SER A 276 -19.98 -17.48 45.55
N CYS A 277 -20.58 -18.40 44.79
CA CYS A 277 -20.42 -19.85 44.99
C CYS A 277 -19.71 -20.51 43.81
N HIS A 278 -19.99 -20.07 42.58
CA HIS A 278 -19.35 -20.57 41.33
C HIS A 278 -18.07 -19.78 40.99
N ILE A 279 -17.20 -19.65 41.90
CA ILE A 279 -16.00 -18.81 41.99
C ILE A 279 -15.35 -18.41 40.64
N ASP A 280 -15.24 -19.33 39.69
CA ASP A 280 -14.64 -19.11 38.39
C ASP A 280 -15.47 -19.77 37.29
N VAL A 281 -15.99 -18.96 36.36
CA VAL A 281 -16.82 -19.44 35.26
C VAL A 281 -16.04 -20.34 34.27
N HIS A 282 -14.71 -20.21 34.20
CA HIS A 282 -13.85 -21.04 33.36
C HIS A 282 -13.38 -22.31 34.06
N ASP A 283 -13.72 -22.46 35.33
CA ASP A 283 -13.38 -23.62 36.16
C ASP A 283 -14.54 -23.95 37.12
N LEU A 284 -15.71 -24.19 36.55
CA LEU A 284 -16.89 -24.50 37.31
C LEU A 284 -16.78 -25.87 37.98
N PRO A 285 -17.03 -25.99 39.28
CA PRO A 285 -17.09 -27.29 39.96
C PRO A 285 -18.24 -28.10 39.39
N VAL A 286 -17.99 -29.31 38.96
CA VAL A 286 -19.00 -30.32 38.63
C VAL A 286 -19.29 -31.10 39.92
N MET A 287 -20.40 -30.78 40.56
CA MET A 287 -20.92 -31.60 41.65
C MET A 287 -21.61 -32.81 41.05
N SER A 288 -20.98 -33.97 41.05
CA SER A 288 -21.65 -35.23 40.82
C SER A 288 -22.54 -35.56 42.00
N PHE A 289 -23.81 -35.31 41.86
CA PHE A 289 -24.77 -35.93 42.78
C PHE A 289 -24.89 -37.39 42.38
N GLU A 290 -24.16 -38.26 43.06
CA GLU A 290 -24.52 -39.67 43.07
C GLU A 290 -25.92 -39.77 43.65
N SER A 291 -26.93 -40.02 42.82
CA SER A 291 -28.25 -40.43 43.27
C SER A 291 -28.09 -41.74 44.00
N LYS A 292 -28.00 -41.70 45.33
CA LYS A 292 -28.21 -42.92 46.11
C LYS A 292 -29.59 -43.43 45.74
N LYS A 293 -29.66 -44.38 44.81
CA LYS A 293 -30.82 -45.23 44.63
C LYS A 293 -31.04 -45.95 45.95
N LYS A 294 -32.11 -45.60 46.67
CA LYS A 294 -32.69 -46.41 47.70
C LYS A 294 -33.48 -47.53 47.05
#